data_6079c5ef50b73b00b5a592defdf77f68
#
_entry.id   6079c5ef50b73b00b5a592defdf77f68
#
_cell.length_a   1.000
_cell.length_b   1.000
_cell.length_c   1.000
_cell.angle_alpha   90.00
_cell.angle_beta   90.00
_cell.angle_gamma   90.00
#
_symmetry.space_group_name_H-M   'P 1'
#
loop_
_entity.id
_entity.type
_entity.pdbx_description
1 polymer ?
#
loop_
_entity_poly.entity_id
_entity_poly.type
_entity_poly.pdbx_seq_one_letter_code
_entity_poly.pdbx_strand_id
1 'polypeptide(L)'
;MLRKRMLTLRMGHLLRGDARLARGAGETQSPGNPSRRKRRRINVPDMDLSRINLNLLSVLYQLLEARSVSRAAQALNLTQPAVSRSLAQLRELFGDPLLVRTGNQMQLTAHGEELKRQLPPVLQQLEAFFTPGQFSRESFQGRFNIAITDYIGEHILPSLVGELTQEIPGLRLHFHLWEPGMITDPREGRLDMAACVLDQVPDDIHGRQVGSDDWACLMRNGHPLQHQPLDLSAYTQADHITISGGGDKNRLVDEALTELDLRRRIRVSIPFIEAALAFTAHSDALLTLPAHMAASLAPSLNLVIKPLPLILTPVQYYLLWHRRTQHDPAHRFLRERLFRVLESSPFSH
;
A
#
# COMPACT_ATOMS: atom_id res chain seq x y z
N MET A 1 32.26 -20.30 28.62
CA MET A 1 33.05 -21.51 28.34
C MET A 1 32.13 -22.63 27.91
N LEU A 2 32.39 -23.18 26.67
CA LEU A 2 32.02 -24.51 26.15
C LEU A 2 30.51 -24.88 26.16
N ARG A 3 29.82 -25.29 25.09
CA ARG A 3 30.24 -26.07 23.91
C ARG A 3 29.31 -25.89 22.73
N LYS A 4 29.87 -25.59 21.56
CA LYS A 4 29.33 -25.92 20.23
C LYS A 4 29.27 -27.45 20.07
N ARG A 5 28.30 -27.98 19.30
CA ARG A 5 28.43 -29.07 18.30
C ARG A 5 27.03 -29.39 17.75
N MET A 6 26.79 -29.08 16.48
CA MET A 6 26.87 -30.01 15.32
C MET A 6 25.86 -31.16 15.36
N LEU A 7 24.84 -31.07 14.50
CA LEU A 7 24.29 -32.25 13.83
C LEU A 7 23.89 -31.87 12.40
N THR A 8 24.88 -32.04 11.49
CA THR A 8 24.68 -32.31 10.07
C THR A 8 24.69 -33.83 9.95
N LEU A 9 23.75 -34.45 9.27
CA LEU A 9 23.94 -35.57 8.35
C LEU A 9 22.62 -36.34 8.06
N ARG A 10 22.43 -36.56 6.76
CA ARG A 10 21.83 -37.70 6.06
C ARG A 10 20.31 -37.70 5.83
N MET A 11 19.99 -37.42 4.59
CA MET A 11 19.15 -38.33 3.78
C MET A 11 19.52 -38.14 2.30
N GLY A 12 20.40 -39.00 1.83
CA GLY A 12 20.58 -39.32 0.43
C GLY A 12 20.20 -40.81 0.27
N HIS A 13 19.78 -41.11 -0.94
CA HIS A 13 19.42 -42.44 -1.46
C HIS A 13 18.03 -42.97 -1.19
N LEU A 14 17.24 -42.94 -2.25
CA LEU A 14 16.62 -44.12 -2.88
C LEU A 14 15.68 -43.63 -3.98
N LEU A 15 16.04 -43.89 -5.23
CA LEU A 15 15.20 -44.56 -6.23
C LEU A 15 15.87 -44.38 -7.61
N ARG A 16 16.68 -45.37 -7.94
CA ARG A 16 16.96 -45.77 -9.33
C ARG A 16 16.02 -46.95 -9.62
N GLY A 17 15.27 -46.86 -10.66
CA GLY A 17 14.48 -47.95 -11.20
C GLY A 17 14.29 -47.77 -12.70
N ASP A 18 14.87 -48.65 -13.45
CA ASP A 18 14.88 -48.79 -14.90
C ASP A 18 13.49 -48.86 -15.52
N ALA A 19 13.35 -48.25 -16.68
CA ALA A 19 12.44 -48.79 -17.73
C ALA A 19 12.97 -48.39 -19.11
N ARG A 20 13.53 -49.38 -19.79
CA ARG A 20 13.71 -49.39 -21.27
C ARG A 20 12.41 -49.82 -21.93
N LEU A 21 12.28 -49.38 -23.21
CA LEU A 21 11.45 -49.87 -24.30
C LEU A 21 10.04 -49.32 -24.47
N ALA A 22 9.87 -48.44 -25.47
CA ALA A 22 9.17 -48.77 -26.73
C ALA A 22 9.25 -47.57 -27.69
N ARG A 23 9.71 -47.86 -28.91
CA ARG A 23 9.65 -46.98 -30.10
C ARG A 23 8.23 -46.99 -30.67
N GLY A 24 7.74 -45.87 -31.12
CA GLY A 24 6.51 -45.78 -31.93
C GLY A 24 6.23 -44.34 -32.33
N ALA A 25 6.30 -44.09 -33.62
CA ALA A 25 6.14 -42.85 -34.35
C ALA A 25 4.81 -42.11 -34.09
N GLY A 26 4.84 -40.80 -34.22
CA GLY A 26 3.68 -39.94 -34.30
C GLY A 26 4.03 -38.46 -34.14
N GLU A 27 4.44 -37.83 -35.24
CA GLU A 27 4.53 -36.36 -35.32
C GLU A 27 3.12 -35.76 -35.12
N THR A 28 2.93 -35.02 -34.02
CA THR A 28 1.82 -34.06 -33.94
C THR A 28 2.39 -32.74 -33.43
N GLN A 29 2.29 -31.76 -34.29
CA GLN A 29 2.63 -30.36 -34.04
C GLN A 29 1.88 -29.85 -32.82
N SER A 30 2.61 -29.38 -31.81
CA SER A 30 2.08 -28.61 -30.69
C SER A 30 1.88 -27.13 -31.07
N PRO A 31 0.71 -26.53 -30.78
CA PRO A 31 0.48 -25.12 -31.04
C PRO A 31 1.30 -24.26 -30.08
N GLY A 32 1.96 -23.26 -30.64
CA GLY A 32 2.82 -22.32 -29.97
C GLY A 32 2.16 -21.58 -28.80
N ASN A 33 2.87 -21.49 -27.71
CA ASN A 33 2.56 -20.73 -26.52
C ASN A 33 2.62 -19.21 -26.79
N PRO A 34 1.49 -18.44 -26.75
CA PRO A 34 1.47 -17.01 -27.07
C PRO A 34 1.61 -16.15 -25.81
N SER A 35 2.66 -16.29 -25.01
CA SER A 35 2.85 -15.41 -23.87
C SER A 35 4.31 -15.00 -23.61
N ARG A 36 5.07 -14.69 -24.67
CA ARG A 36 6.19 -13.75 -24.54
C ARG A 36 5.68 -12.36 -24.88
N ARG A 37 5.05 -11.67 -23.92
CA ARG A 37 4.87 -10.20 -23.97
C ARG A 37 6.25 -9.59 -24.13
N LYS A 38 6.61 -9.20 -25.36
CA LYS A 38 7.74 -8.33 -25.66
C LYS A 38 7.57 -7.10 -24.79
N ARG A 39 8.42 -6.93 -23.77
CA ARG A 39 8.59 -5.63 -23.12
C ARG A 39 8.87 -4.65 -24.23
N ARG A 40 7.99 -3.69 -24.46
CA ARG A 40 8.24 -2.55 -25.33
C ARG A 40 9.48 -1.86 -24.76
N ARG A 41 10.63 -2.10 -25.36
CA ARG A 41 11.79 -1.23 -25.19
C ARG A 41 11.32 0.12 -25.72
N ILE A 42 11.29 1.11 -24.84
CA ILE A 42 11.15 2.52 -25.24
C ILE A 42 12.37 2.76 -26.14
N ASN A 43 12.10 2.92 -27.44
CA ASN A 43 13.14 3.25 -28.41
C ASN A 43 13.48 4.73 -28.19
N VAL A 44 14.39 5.02 -27.23
CA VAL A 44 15.00 6.33 -27.10
C VAL A 44 15.89 6.48 -28.32
N PRO A 45 15.71 7.51 -29.17
CA PRO A 45 16.60 7.76 -30.29
C PRO A 45 18.06 7.81 -29.79
N ASP A 46 19.00 7.47 -30.62
CA ASP A 46 20.46 7.38 -30.36
C ASP A 46 21.10 8.76 -29.96
N MET A 47 20.29 9.70 -29.51
CA MET A 47 20.73 11.00 -29.01
C MET A 47 21.22 10.82 -27.57
N ASP A 48 22.52 10.99 -27.37
CA ASP A 48 23.14 10.95 -26.05
C ASP A 48 22.74 12.19 -25.23
N LEU A 49 21.62 12.07 -24.50
CA LEU A 49 21.11 13.14 -23.64
C LEU A 49 22.11 13.60 -22.58
N SER A 50 23.11 12.78 -22.25
CA SER A 50 24.15 13.14 -21.28
C SER A 50 25.04 14.31 -21.78
N ARG A 51 25.08 14.53 -23.07
CA ARG A 51 25.82 15.63 -23.72
C ARG A 51 25.03 16.91 -23.85
N ILE A 52 23.73 16.90 -23.55
CA ILE A 52 22.86 18.06 -23.68
C ILE A 52 22.72 18.75 -22.31
N ASN A 53 23.20 19.99 -22.25
CA ASN A 53 22.94 20.83 -21.08
C ASN A 53 21.50 21.37 -21.15
N LEU A 54 20.61 20.79 -20.31
CA LEU A 54 19.20 21.19 -20.27
C LEU A 54 18.99 22.67 -19.91
N ASN A 55 19.95 23.33 -19.25
CA ASN A 55 19.88 24.77 -18.99
C ASN A 55 19.86 25.61 -20.30
N LEU A 56 20.35 25.05 -21.40
CA LEU A 56 20.28 25.71 -22.71
C LEU A 56 18.84 25.89 -23.22
N LEU A 57 17.88 25.06 -22.77
CA LEU A 57 16.48 25.17 -23.18
C LEU A 57 15.85 26.50 -22.73
N SER A 58 16.12 26.93 -21.50
CA SER A 58 15.65 28.24 -21.01
C SER A 58 16.29 29.41 -21.77
N VAL A 59 17.57 29.28 -22.07
CA VAL A 59 18.29 30.30 -22.88
C VAL A 59 17.75 30.32 -24.29
N LEU A 60 17.55 29.17 -24.92
CA LEU A 60 16.95 29.04 -26.26
C LEU A 60 15.58 29.72 -26.30
N TYR A 61 14.69 29.41 -25.35
CA TYR A 61 13.36 29.99 -25.26
C TYR A 61 13.42 31.53 -25.25
N GLN A 62 14.23 32.10 -24.37
CA GLN A 62 14.35 33.55 -24.25
C GLN A 62 14.99 34.20 -25.50
N LEU A 63 15.95 33.53 -26.15
CA LEU A 63 16.54 34.01 -27.39
C LEU A 63 15.53 34.02 -28.55
N LEU A 64 14.71 32.96 -28.68
CA LEU A 64 13.69 32.87 -29.73
C LEU A 64 12.55 33.91 -29.52
N GLU A 65 12.17 34.17 -28.27
CA GLU A 65 11.18 35.20 -27.95
C GLU A 65 11.70 36.59 -28.11
N ALA A 66 12.84 36.92 -27.51
CA ALA A 66 13.39 38.26 -27.50
C ALA A 66 14.03 38.66 -28.83
N ARG A 67 14.48 37.72 -29.66
CA ARG A 67 15.28 37.94 -30.89
C ARG A 67 16.47 38.86 -30.64
N SER A 68 17.03 38.81 -29.42
CA SER A 68 18.12 39.70 -28.98
C SER A 68 18.87 39.05 -27.81
N VAL A 69 20.18 38.97 -27.94
CA VAL A 69 21.07 38.42 -26.90
C VAL A 69 21.00 39.27 -25.62
N SER A 70 20.97 40.60 -25.79
CA SER A 70 20.95 41.52 -24.62
C SER A 70 19.62 41.43 -23.86
N ARG A 71 18.47 41.37 -24.56
CA ARG A 71 17.15 41.22 -23.92
C ARG A 71 16.98 39.86 -23.29
N ALA A 72 17.45 38.80 -23.94
CA ALA A 72 17.44 37.47 -23.37
C ALA A 72 18.32 37.39 -22.10
N ALA A 73 19.46 38.06 -22.09
CA ALA A 73 20.33 38.15 -20.91
C ALA A 73 19.63 38.82 -19.73
N GLN A 74 18.94 39.95 -20.00
CA GLN A 74 18.15 40.66 -18.97
C GLN A 74 17.02 39.78 -18.40
N ALA A 75 16.25 39.10 -19.28
CA ALA A 75 15.14 38.23 -18.87
C ALA A 75 15.58 37.04 -18.01
N LEU A 76 16.81 36.57 -18.24
CA LEU A 76 17.39 35.43 -17.51
C LEU A 76 18.23 35.85 -16.27
N ASN A 77 18.40 37.14 -16.02
CA ASN A 77 19.34 37.65 -15.03
C ASN A 77 20.78 37.14 -15.23
N LEU A 78 21.18 37.01 -16.51
CA LEU A 78 22.53 36.57 -16.93
C LEU A 78 23.29 37.72 -17.57
N THR A 79 24.61 37.57 -17.69
CA THR A 79 25.44 38.50 -18.46
C THR A 79 25.30 38.22 -19.96
N GLN A 80 25.37 39.28 -20.81
CA GLN A 80 25.33 39.14 -22.25
C GLN A 80 26.41 38.19 -22.81
N PRO A 81 27.69 38.19 -22.32
CA PRO A 81 28.68 37.20 -22.74
C PRO A 81 28.29 35.74 -22.42
N ALA A 82 27.58 35.49 -21.30
CA ALA A 82 27.11 34.15 -20.95
C ALA A 82 26.05 33.66 -21.93
N VAL A 83 25.06 34.50 -22.25
CA VAL A 83 24.01 34.15 -23.23
C VAL A 83 24.59 34.00 -24.63
N SER A 84 25.60 34.81 -25.00
CA SER A 84 26.29 34.69 -26.30
C SER A 84 27.03 33.34 -26.41
N ARG A 85 27.69 32.88 -25.36
CA ARG A 85 28.32 31.54 -25.34
C ARG A 85 27.26 30.43 -25.45
N SER A 86 26.15 30.54 -24.75
CA SER A 86 25.05 29.59 -24.86
C SER A 86 24.46 29.56 -26.27
N LEU A 87 24.32 30.71 -26.93
CA LEU A 87 23.88 30.78 -28.34
C LEU A 87 24.87 30.07 -29.27
N ALA A 88 26.19 30.20 -29.05
CA ALA A 88 27.18 29.46 -29.83
C ALA A 88 27.02 27.94 -29.66
N GLN A 89 26.84 27.46 -28.44
CA GLN A 89 26.57 26.03 -28.15
C GLN A 89 25.26 25.55 -28.81
N LEU A 90 24.21 26.35 -28.75
CA LEU A 90 22.93 26.04 -29.41
C LEU A 90 23.08 25.95 -30.95
N ARG A 91 23.86 26.81 -31.53
CA ARG A 91 24.17 26.76 -32.98
C ARG A 91 24.91 25.50 -33.39
N GLU A 92 25.85 25.06 -32.58
CA GLU A 92 26.57 23.79 -32.80
C GLU A 92 25.60 22.61 -32.62
N LEU A 93 24.77 22.62 -31.57
CA LEU A 93 23.83 21.56 -31.28
C LEU A 93 22.78 21.35 -32.39
N PHE A 94 22.24 22.44 -32.91
CA PHE A 94 21.20 22.42 -33.94
C PHE A 94 21.74 22.49 -35.38
N GLY A 95 23.02 22.76 -35.58
CA GLY A 95 23.60 22.96 -36.90
C GLY A 95 22.99 24.15 -37.65
N ASP A 96 22.42 25.12 -36.92
CA ASP A 96 21.67 26.24 -37.46
C ASP A 96 22.02 27.55 -36.74
N PRO A 97 22.15 28.69 -37.45
CA PRO A 97 22.41 30.00 -36.84
C PRO A 97 21.34 30.46 -35.84
N LEU A 98 20.12 29.95 -35.91
CA LEU A 98 18.93 30.28 -35.12
C LEU A 98 18.49 31.74 -35.24
N LEU A 99 19.43 32.66 -35.19
CA LEU A 99 19.26 34.11 -35.33
C LEU A 99 20.23 34.66 -36.37
N VAL A 100 19.71 35.33 -37.36
CA VAL A 100 20.47 36.03 -38.46
C VAL A 100 20.15 37.49 -38.45
N ARG A 101 21.13 38.31 -38.86
CA ARG A 101 20.95 39.76 -38.97
C ARG A 101 20.42 40.12 -40.37
N THR A 102 19.27 40.74 -40.40
CA THR A 102 18.69 41.29 -41.66
C THR A 102 18.51 42.79 -41.51
N GLY A 103 19.36 43.55 -42.18
CA GLY A 103 19.41 45.01 -41.99
C GLY A 103 19.82 45.36 -40.55
N ASN A 104 18.99 46.09 -39.85
CA ASN A 104 19.24 46.50 -38.46
C ASN A 104 18.54 45.65 -37.42
N GLN A 105 17.93 44.51 -37.80
CA GLN A 105 17.14 43.64 -36.93
C GLN A 105 17.68 42.22 -36.95
N MET A 106 17.54 41.53 -35.80
CA MET A 106 17.76 40.11 -35.72
C MET A 106 16.46 39.36 -36.02
N GLN A 107 16.52 38.39 -36.92
CA GLN A 107 15.39 37.53 -37.30
C GLN A 107 15.71 36.08 -37.04
N LEU A 108 14.67 35.29 -36.79
CA LEU A 108 14.81 33.84 -36.65
C LEU A 108 15.03 33.20 -38.03
N THR A 109 15.83 32.14 -38.04
CA THR A 109 15.88 31.23 -39.21
C THR A 109 14.55 30.45 -39.29
N ALA A 110 14.29 29.77 -40.41
CA ALA A 110 13.14 28.88 -40.53
C ALA A 110 13.15 27.81 -39.43
N HIS A 111 14.32 27.28 -39.10
CA HIS A 111 14.48 26.31 -37.99
C HIS A 111 14.25 26.96 -36.61
N GLY A 112 14.70 28.20 -36.42
CA GLY A 112 14.43 28.98 -35.22
C GLY A 112 12.93 29.24 -35.00
N GLU A 113 12.16 29.54 -36.05
CA GLU A 113 10.69 29.69 -35.96
C GLU A 113 10.00 28.35 -35.62
N GLU A 114 10.51 27.25 -36.18
CA GLU A 114 10.00 25.91 -35.83
C GLU A 114 10.24 25.55 -34.34
N LEU A 115 11.47 25.78 -33.88
CA LEU A 115 11.82 25.56 -32.46
C LEU A 115 10.99 26.46 -31.53
N LYS A 116 10.72 27.70 -31.92
CA LYS A 116 9.86 28.63 -31.19
C LYS A 116 8.45 28.07 -30.97
N ARG A 117 7.90 27.33 -31.94
CA ARG A 117 6.59 26.67 -31.81
C ARG A 117 6.63 25.42 -30.99
N GLN A 118 7.70 24.62 -31.09
CA GLN A 118 7.82 23.33 -30.44
C GLN A 118 8.28 23.40 -28.98
N LEU A 119 9.08 24.40 -28.61
CA LEU A 119 9.74 24.47 -27.30
C LEU A 119 8.78 24.69 -26.11
N PRO A 120 7.75 25.57 -26.19
CA PRO A 120 6.85 25.80 -25.05
C PRO A 120 6.19 24.55 -24.50
N PRO A 121 5.57 23.65 -25.29
CA PRO A 121 4.98 22.43 -24.78
C PRO A 121 6.02 21.47 -24.15
N VAL A 122 7.25 21.45 -24.65
CA VAL A 122 8.34 20.65 -24.08
C VAL A 122 8.74 21.18 -22.69
N LEU A 123 8.89 22.50 -22.56
CA LEU A 123 9.18 23.14 -21.27
C LEU A 123 8.07 22.89 -20.26
N GLN A 124 6.82 23.00 -20.68
CA GLN A 124 5.66 22.69 -19.84
C GLN A 124 5.66 21.24 -19.36
N GLN A 125 6.01 20.28 -20.22
CA GLN A 125 6.16 18.88 -19.84
C GLN A 125 7.30 18.68 -18.84
N LEU A 126 8.43 19.38 -19.01
CA LEU A 126 9.55 19.34 -18.08
C LEU A 126 9.17 19.95 -16.72
N GLU A 127 8.49 21.08 -16.69
CA GLU A 127 7.97 21.67 -15.46
C GLU A 127 7.03 20.71 -14.74
N ALA A 128 6.10 20.09 -15.46
CA ALA A 128 5.20 19.09 -14.91
C ALA A 128 5.95 17.86 -14.35
N PHE A 129 7.08 17.48 -14.95
CA PHE A 129 7.92 16.38 -14.46
C PHE A 129 8.63 16.72 -13.14
N PHE A 130 9.09 17.97 -12.97
CA PHE A 130 9.79 18.43 -11.77
C PHE A 130 8.85 18.98 -10.68
N THR A 131 7.66 19.35 -11.05
CA THR A 131 6.64 19.77 -10.08
C THR A 131 6.02 18.49 -9.51
N PRO A 132 6.13 18.22 -8.19
CA PRO A 132 5.41 17.09 -7.59
C PRO A 132 3.95 17.20 -8.00
N GLY A 133 3.44 16.16 -8.66
CA GLY A 133 2.08 16.16 -9.18
C GLY A 133 1.11 16.61 -8.09
N GLN A 134 0.44 17.74 -8.31
CA GLN A 134 -0.65 18.11 -7.42
C GLN A 134 -1.72 17.03 -7.58
N PHE A 135 -2.06 16.36 -6.48
CA PHE A 135 -3.15 15.41 -6.48
C PHE A 135 -4.44 16.15 -6.84
N SER A 136 -4.99 15.84 -8.00
CA SER A 136 -6.32 16.29 -8.42
C SER A 136 -7.26 15.10 -8.37
N ARG A 137 -8.38 15.24 -7.70
CA ARG A 137 -9.39 14.19 -7.54
C ARG A 137 -10.01 13.82 -8.89
N GLU A 138 -10.21 14.80 -9.75
CA GLU A 138 -10.86 14.65 -11.06
C GLU A 138 -10.00 13.89 -12.06
N SER A 139 -8.68 14.12 -12.03
CA SER A 139 -7.74 13.53 -12.97
C SER A 139 -6.99 12.31 -12.45
N PHE A 140 -7.14 11.99 -11.18
CA PHE A 140 -6.44 10.85 -10.57
C PHE A 140 -6.85 9.53 -11.21
N GLN A 141 -5.87 8.74 -11.62
CA GLN A 141 -6.03 7.39 -12.16
C GLN A 141 -5.07 6.47 -11.41
N GLY A 142 -5.56 5.80 -10.40
CA GLY A 142 -4.69 4.99 -9.56
C GLY A 142 -5.40 3.88 -8.82
N ARG A 143 -4.60 3.01 -8.18
CA ARG A 143 -5.05 1.91 -7.36
C ARG A 143 -4.36 1.97 -6.01
N PHE A 144 -5.13 1.72 -4.94
CA PHE A 144 -4.61 1.50 -3.60
C PHE A 144 -4.94 0.09 -3.14
N ASN A 145 -3.94 -0.60 -2.59
CA ASN A 145 -4.08 -1.89 -1.94
C ASN A 145 -4.04 -1.67 -0.43
N ILE A 146 -5.11 -2.03 0.26
CA ILE A 146 -5.30 -1.72 1.67
C ILE A 146 -5.62 -3.02 2.39
N ALA A 147 -4.81 -3.41 3.36
CA ALA A 147 -5.14 -4.52 4.23
C ALA A 147 -5.99 -4.04 5.40
N ILE A 148 -7.05 -4.79 5.70
CA ILE A 148 -8.02 -4.48 6.75
C ILE A 148 -8.45 -5.75 7.45
N THR A 149 -9.02 -5.62 8.65
CA THR A 149 -9.78 -6.71 9.24
C THR A 149 -11.16 -6.80 8.58
N ASP A 150 -11.78 -7.95 8.63
CA ASP A 150 -13.15 -8.19 8.15
C ASP A 150 -14.14 -7.19 8.78
N TYR A 151 -14.07 -6.97 10.09
CA TYR A 151 -14.91 -6.00 10.80
C TYR A 151 -14.82 -4.58 10.22
N ILE A 152 -13.61 -4.10 9.91
CA ILE A 152 -13.42 -2.78 9.29
C ILE A 152 -14.09 -2.74 7.91
N GLY A 153 -13.92 -3.81 7.13
CA GLY A 153 -14.50 -3.93 5.80
C GLY A 153 -16.03 -3.94 5.80
N GLU A 154 -16.63 -4.60 6.75
CA GLU A 154 -18.08 -4.78 6.82
C GLU A 154 -18.80 -3.61 7.49
N HIS A 155 -18.24 -3.06 8.56
CA HIS A 155 -18.97 -2.12 9.41
C HIS A 155 -18.48 -0.66 9.35
N ILE A 156 -17.27 -0.41 8.87
CA ILE A 156 -16.67 0.94 8.92
C ILE A 156 -16.52 1.56 7.54
N LEU A 157 -15.99 0.81 6.58
CA LEU A 157 -15.61 1.38 5.28
C LEU A 157 -16.73 1.56 4.25
N PRO A 158 -17.89 0.93 4.29
CA PRO A 158 -18.87 1.01 3.18
C PRO A 158 -19.27 2.44 2.82
N SER A 159 -19.53 3.29 3.81
CA SER A 159 -19.87 4.70 3.58
C SER A 159 -18.72 5.48 2.95
N LEU A 160 -17.50 5.32 3.50
CA LEU A 160 -16.31 5.99 3.00
C LEU A 160 -15.98 5.58 1.56
N VAL A 161 -16.10 4.29 1.23
CA VAL A 161 -15.86 3.79 -0.12
C VAL A 161 -16.85 4.39 -1.10
N GLY A 162 -18.13 4.48 -0.72
CA GLY A 162 -19.17 5.15 -1.51
C GLY A 162 -18.83 6.61 -1.80
N GLU A 163 -18.42 7.38 -0.80
CA GLU A 163 -17.99 8.77 -0.95
C GLU A 163 -16.75 8.90 -1.86
N LEU A 164 -15.71 8.12 -1.59
CA LEU A 164 -14.44 8.19 -2.32
C LEU A 164 -14.58 7.84 -3.80
N THR A 165 -15.43 6.87 -4.14
CA THR A 165 -15.66 6.47 -5.54
C THR A 165 -16.45 7.51 -6.32
N GLN A 166 -17.30 8.29 -5.67
CA GLN A 166 -17.98 9.43 -6.27
C GLN A 166 -17.04 10.64 -6.43
N GLU A 167 -16.23 10.91 -5.41
CA GLU A 167 -15.32 12.06 -5.37
C GLU A 167 -14.12 11.91 -6.32
N ILE A 168 -13.67 10.66 -6.55
CA ILE A 168 -12.49 10.34 -7.37
C ILE A 168 -12.84 9.22 -8.35
N PRO A 169 -13.39 9.53 -9.53
CA PRO A 169 -13.87 8.52 -10.49
C PRO A 169 -12.81 7.53 -10.99
N GLY A 170 -11.55 7.93 -10.99
CA GLY A 170 -10.42 7.09 -11.41
C GLY A 170 -9.79 6.26 -10.30
N LEU A 171 -10.30 6.34 -9.07
CA LEU A 171 -9.80 5.59 -7.92
C LEU A 171 -10.24 4.12 -7.99
N ARG A 172 -9.29 3.23 -7.75
CA ARG A 172 -9.56 1.80 -7.58
C ARG A 172 -9.03 1.37 -6.21
N LEU A 173 -9.92 0.84 -5.38
CA LEU A 173 -9.59 0.32 -4.06
C LEU A 173 -9.61 -1.21 -4.10
N HIS A 174 -8.53 -1.83 -3.63
CA HIS A 174 -8.42 -3.27 -3.47
C HIS A 174 -8.16 -3.57 -1.99
N PHE A 175 -9.10 -4.26 -1.38
CA PHE A 175 -8.99 -4.65 0.02
C PHE A 175 -8.48 -6.08 0.14
N HIS A 176 -7.62 -6.30 1.11
CA HIS A 176 -7.05 -7.60 1.47
C HIS A 176 -7.34 -7.85 2.95
N LEU A 177 -7.58 -9.08 3.32
CA LEU A 177 -7.64 -9.44 4.74
C LEU A 177 -6.24 -9.30 5.34
N TRP A 178 -6.15 -8.58 6.46
CA TRP A 178 -4.88 -8.36 7.13
C TRP A 178 -4.29 -9.64 7.69
N GLU A 179 -3.02 -9.86 7.44
CA GLU A 179 -2.19 -10.88 8.06
C GLU A 179 -0.87 -10.25 8.55
N PRO A 180 -0.32 -10.73 9.69
CA PRO A 180 0.96 -10.25 10.19
C PRO A 180 2.08 -10.37 9.15
N GLY A 181 2.88 -9.31 9.01
CA GLY A 181 3.99 -9.27 8.06
C GLY A 181 3.66 -8.76 6.67
N MET A 182 2.38 -8.67 6.26
CA MET A 182 2.01 -8.23 4.90
C MET A 182 2.61 -6.88 4.51
N ILE A 183 2.64 -5.91 5.45
CA ILE A 183 3.11 -4.55 5.14
C ILE A 183 4.64 -4.47 4.99
N THR A 184 5.36 -5.43 5.54
CA THR A 184 6.83 -5.51 5.52
C THR A 184 7.35 -6.49 4.46
N ASP A 185 6.53 -7.37 3.90
CA ASP A 185 6.95 -8.35 2.91
C ASP A 185 7.19 -7.70 1.53
N PRO A 186 8.43 -7.69 1.03
CA PRO A 186 8.73 -7.12 -0.29
C PRO A 186 8.09 -7.92 -1.44
N ARG A 187 7.71 -9.18 -1.22
CA ARG A 187 7.09 -10.07 -2.22
C ARG A 187 5.62 -9.77 -2.40
N GLU A 188 4.92 -9.45 -1.34
CA GLU A 188 3.56 -8.91 -1.36
C GLU A 188 3.51 -7.48 -1.95
N GLY A 189 4.64 -6.91 -2.12
CA GLY A 189 5.18 -5.83 -2.96
C GLY A 189 4.35 -4.59 -3.18
N ARG A 190 3.12 -4.44 -2.67
CA ARG A 190 2.29 -3.28 -3.02
C ARG A 190 1.12 -3.03 -2.07
N LEU A 191 1.30 -3.36 -0.82
CA LEU A 191 0.37 -2.85 0.16
C LEU A 191 0.69 -1.37 0.40
N ASP A 192 -0.30 -0.51 0.22
CA ASP A 192 -0.14 0.93 0.41
C ASP A 192 -0.42 1.30 1.87
N MET A 193 -1.46 0.70 2.47
CA MET A 193 -1.87 0.93 3.86
C MET A 193 -2.39 -0.35 4.51
N ALA A 194 -2.40 -0.36 5.85
CA ALA A 194 -3.11 -1.36 6.62
C ALA A 194 -3.85 -0.73 7.80
N ALA A 195 -5.09 -1.17 8.05
CA ALA A 195 -5.82 -0.86 9.28
C ALA A 195 -6.00 -2.16 10.07
N CYS A 196 -5.31 -2.27 11.20
CA CYS A 196 -5.13 -3.55 11.89
C CYS A 196 -4.87 -3.38 13.39
N VAL A 197 -4.85 -4.53 14.08
CA VAL A 197 -4.34 -4.65 15.44
C VAL A 197 -2.86 -4.98 15.37
N LEU A 198 -2.04 -4.27 16.15
CA LEU A 198 -0.60 -4.51 16.22
C LEU A 198 -0.08 -4.09 17.61
N ASP A 199 0.87 -4.84 18.16
CA ASP A 199 1.49 -4.48 19.44
C ASP A 199 2.60 -3.46 19.28
N GLN A 200 3.39 -3.57 18.20
CA GLN A 200 4.50 -2.67 17.90
C GLN A 200 4.58 -2.38 16.39
N VAL A 201 4.77 -1.11 16.07
CA VAL A 201 4.95 -0.69 14.67
C VAL A 201 6.40 -0.96 14.26
N PRO A 202 6.66 -1.67 13.15
CA PRO A 202 8.02 -1.91 12.65
C PRO A 202 8.75 -0.61 12.27
N ASP A 203 10.08 -0.59 12.37
CA ASP A 203 10.92 0.62 12.17
C ASP A 203 10.75 1.31 10.82
N ASP A 204 10.52 0.55 9.74
CA ASP A 204 10.35 1.08 8.38
C ASP A 204 8.89 1.45 8.04
N ILE A 205 7.98 1.26 8.97
CA ILE A 205 6.56 1.53 8.82
C ILE A 205 6.16 2.73 9.67
N HIS A 206 5.39 3.63 9.10
CA HIS A 206 4.70 4.65 9.86
C HIS A 206 3.40 4.10 10.41
N GLY A 207 3.14 4.34 11.68
CA GLY A 207 1.90 3.96 12.35
C GLY A 207 1.27 5.18 13.03
N ARG A 208 -0.04 5.31 12.87
CA ARG A 208 -0.85 6.24 13.66
C ARG A 208 -1.90 5.42 14.40
N GLN A 209 -1.90 5.51 15.72
CA GLN A 209 -2.92 4.88 16.53
C GLN A 209 -4.27 5.53 16.26
N VAL A 210 -5.28 4.71 16.04
CA VAL A 210 -6.66 5.15 15.77
C VAL A 210 -7.60 4.89 16.94
N GLY A 211 -7.18 4.06 17.90
CA GLY A 211 -7.94 3.78 19.11
C GLY A 211 -7.37 2.63 19.92
N SER A 212 -7.99 2.34 21.04
CA SER A 212 -7.71 1.18 21.88
C SER A 212 -9.01 0.66 22.48
N ASP A 213 -9.02 -0.60 22.91
CA ASP A 213 -10.23 -1.22 23.45
C ASP A 213 -9.90 -2.33 24.46
N ASP A 214 -10.82 -2.55 25.40
CA ASP A 214 -10.76 -3.66 26.33
C ASP A 214 -11.30 -4.94 25.70
N TRP A 215 -11.35 -6.01 26.49
CA TRP A 215 -11.80 -7.31 26.06
C TRP A 215 -13.13 -7.70 26.72
N ALA A 216 -13.95 -8.41 25.97
CA ALA A 216 -15.20 -9.00 26.46
C ALA A 216 -15.34 -10.47 26.04
N CYS A 217 -16.08 -11.22 26.83
CA CYS A 217 -16.46 -12.60 26.53
C CYS A 217 -17.93 -12.64 26.12
N LEU A 218 -18.22 -13.33 25.02
CA LEU A 218 -19.56 -13.56 24.48
C LEU A 218 -19.99 -14.99 24.68
N MET A 219 -21.27 -15.17 24.93
CA MET A 219 -21.96 -16.47 25.00
C MET A 219 -23.38 -16.34 24.46
N ARG A 220 -23.99 -17.44 24.05
CA ARG A 220 -25.40 -17.46 23.64
C ARG A 220 -26.32 -17.08 24.80
N ASN A 221 -27.51 -16.57 24.49
CA ASN A 221 -28.56 -16.47 25.48
C ASN A 221 -29.01 -17.87 25.95
N GLY A 222 -29.26 -18.05 27.26
CA GLY A 222 -29.53 -19.34 27.87
C GLY A 222 -28.30 -20.24 28.03
N HIS A 223 -27.08 -19.69 27.92
CA HIS A 223 -25.85 -20.42 28.23
C HIS A 223 -25.80 -20.80 29.72
N PRO A 224 -25.26 -22.00 30.10
CA PRO A 224 -25.19 -22.42 31.53
C PRO A 224 -24.47 -21.43 32.44
N LEU A 225 -23.50 -20.67 31.92
CA LEU A 225 -22.74 -19.63 32.65
C LEU A 225 -23.41 -18.25 32.65
N GLN A 226 -24.60 -18.08 32.04
CA GLN A 226 -25.21 -16.75 31.85
C GLN A 226 -25.52 -16.04 33.18
N HIS A 227 -26.06 -16.73 34.15
CA HIS A 227 -26.58 -16.16 35.40
C HIS A 227 -25.59 -16.22 36.58
N GLN A 228 -24.35 -16.62 36.34
CA GLN A 228 -23.29 -16.68 37.34
C GLN A 228 -22.10 -15.85 36.93
N PRO A 229 -21.25 -15.39 37.85
CA PRO A 229 -19.99 -14.74 37.51
C PRO A 229 -19.14 -15.65 36.61
N LEU A 230 -18.55 -15.10 35.57
CA LEU A 230 -17.60 -15.82 34.73
C LEU A 230 -16.21 -15.70 35.40
N ASP A 231 -15.84 -16.67 36.19
CA ASP A 231 -14.49 -16.74 36.76
C ASP A 231 -13.51 -17.45 35.83
N LEU A 232 -12.24 -17.41 36.18
CA LEU A 232 -11.15 -17.96 35.37
C LEU A 232 -11.28 -19.47 35.17
N SER A 233 -11.78 -20.21 36.20
CA SER A 233 -12.00 -21.65 36.12
C SER A 233 -13.11 -22.00 35.13
N ALA A 234 -14.25 -21.32 35.22
CA ALA A 234 -15.36 -21.50 34.29
C ALA A 234 -14.97 -21.14 32.85
N TYR A 235 -14.19 -20.07 32.69
CA TYR A 235 -13.69 -19.64 31.38
C TYR A 235 -12.78 -20.69 30.73
N THR A 236 -11.80 -21.23 31.47
CA THR A 236 -10.83 -22.20 30.94
C THR A 236 -11.42 -23.59 30.70
N GLN A 237 -12.45 -23.99 31.46
CA GLN A 237 -13.14 -25.28 31.30
C GLN A 237 -14.13 -25.28 30.13
N ALA A 238 -14.61 -24.11 29.70
CA ALA A 238 -15.51 -24.00 28.57
C ALA A 238 -14.83 -24.33 27.25
N ASP A 239 -15.62 -24.63 26.21
CA ASP A 239 -15.17 -24.66 24.84
C ASP A 239 -15.09 -23.23 24.27
N HIS A 240 -14.14 -22.99 23.40
CA HIS A 240 -13.93 -21.66 22.80
C HIS A 240 -13.98 -21.68 21.29
N ILE A 241 -14.51 -20.60 20.72
CA ILE A 241 -14.38 -20.22 19.33
C ILE A 241 -13.32 -19.14 19.26
N THR A 242 -12.44 -19.23 18.26
CA THR A 242 -11.40 -18.22 17.99
C THR A 242 -11.47 -17.70 16.59
N ILE A 243 -11.05 -16.44 16.40
CA ILE A 243 -10.98 -15.80 15.09
C ILE A 243 -9.52 -15.79 14.66
N SER A 244 -9.22 -16.51 13.58
CA SER A 244 -7.87 -16.61 13.01
C SER A 244 -7.57 -15.56 11.94
N GLY A 245 -8.58 -14.85 11.41
CA GLY A 245 -8.41 -13.80 10.42
C GLY A 245 -8.19 -12.40 11.02
N GLY A 246 -7.56 -11.52 10.27
CA GLY A 246 -7.40 -10.12 10.66
C GLY A 246 -6.37 -9.85 11.76
N GLY A 247 -5.37 -10.70 11.92
CA GLY A 247 -4.33 -10.64 12.94
C GLY A 247 -4.60 -11.56 14.14
N ASP A 248 -3.55 -11.84 14.90
CA ASP A 248 -3.63 -12.78 16.03
C ASP A 248 -4.16 -12.10 17.30
N LYS A 249 -5.46 -11.80 17.30
CA LYS A 249 -6.15 -11.26 18.48
C LYS A 249 -6.18 -12.22 19.65
N ASN A 250 -6.08 -13.53 19.39
CA ASN A 250 -6.14 -14.57 20.42
C ASN A 250 -4.84 -14.72 21.19
N ARG A 251 -3.72 -14.31 20.62
CA ARG A 251 -2.39 -14.45 21.21
C ARG A 251 -2.32 -13.86 22.61
N LEU A 252 -2.83 -12.65 22.82
CA LEU A 252 -2.81 -11.99 24.13
C LEU A 252 -3.58 -12.79 25.20
N VAL A 253 -4.72 -13.38 24.81
CA VAL A 253 -5.50 -14.25 25.72
C VAL A 253 -4.74 -15.52 26.05
N ASP A 254 -4.14 -16.17 25.06
CA ASP A 254 -3.43 -17.45 25.23
C ASP A 254 -2.09 -17.26 25.96
N GLU A 255 -1.40 -16.14 25.76
CA GLU A 255 -0.21 -15.75 26.51
C GLU A 255 -0.55 -15.51 27.99
N ALA A 256 -1.57 -14.72 28.30
CA ALA A 256 -1.98 -14.45 29.66
C ALA A 256 -2.45 -15.73 30.41
N LEU A 257 -3.11 -16.65 29.72
CA LEU A 257 -3.44 -17.94 30.28
C LEU A 257 -2.19 -18.79 30.54
N THR A 258 -1.22 -18.75 29.61
CA THR A 258 0.04 -19.49 29.74
C THR A 258 0.88 -19.00 30.92
N GLU A 259 0.90 -17.70 31.19
CA GLU A 259 1.57 -17.11 32.37
C GLU A 259 0.95 -17.62 33.71
N LEU A 260 -0.31 -18.02 33.67
CA LEU A 260 -1.02 -18.61 34.82
C LEU A 260 -0.96 -20.15 34.81
N ASP A 261 -0.19 -20.78 33.93
CA ASP A 261 -0.14 -22.23 33.70
C ASP A 261 -1.51 -22.82 33.32
N LEU A 262 -2.32 -22.05 32.61
CA LEU A 262 -3.67 -22.42 32.17
C LEU A 262 -3.75 -22.45 30.64
N ARG A 263 -4.75 -23.13 30.11
CA ARG A 263 -5.08 -23.18 28.69
C ARG A 263 -6.59 -23.22 28.50
N ARG A 264 -7.08 -22.66 27.40
CA ARG A 264 -8.49 -22.82 27.00
C ARG A 264 -8.60 -23.86 25.88
N ARG A 265 -9.76 -24.50 25.78
CA ARG A 265 -10.03 -25.55 24.79
C ARG A 265 -10.66 -24.93 23.54
N ILE A 266 -9.86 -24.75 22.49
CA ILE A 266 -10.35 -24.26 21.21
C ILE A 266 -11.06 -25.38 20.45
N ARG A 267 -12.36 -25.21 20.19
CA ARG A 267 -13.19 -26.17 19.43
C ARG A 267 -13.34 -25.76 17.97
N VAL A 268 -13.40 -24.44 17.70
CA VAL A 268 -13.56 -23.90 16.37
C VAL A 268 -12.59 -22.74 16.22
N SER A 269 -11.87 -22.72 15.09
CA SER A 269 -11.08 -21.59 14.65
C SER A 269 -11.58 -21.19 13.26
N ILE A 270 -11.98 -19.93 13.07
CA ILE A 270 -12.60 -19.44 11.85
C ILE A 270 -12.08 -18.03 11.51
N PRO A 271 -11.86 -17.68 10.22
CA PRO A 271 -11.24 -16.40 9.91
C PRO A 271 -12.18 -15.20 9.97
N PHE A 272 -13.50 -15.39 10.11
CA PHE A 272 -14.52 -14.35 9.98
C PHE A 272 -15.27 -14.12 11.28
N ILE A 273 -15.44 -12.85 11.66
CA ILE A 273 -16.13 -12.43 12.90
C ILE A 273 -17.60 -12.83 12.88
N GLU A 274 -18.32 -12.55 11.79
CA GLU A 274 -19.75 -12.84 11.68
C GLU A 274 -20.03 -14.34 11.83
N ALA A 275 -19.20 -15.18 11.22
CA ALA A 275 -19.34 -16.62 11.37
C ALA A 275 -19.01 -17.09 12.82
N ALA A 276 -18.00 -16.50 13.46
CA ALA A 276 -17.68 -16.81 14.87
C ALA A 276 -18.86 -16.44 15.79
N LEU A 277 -19.48 -15.29 15.57
CA LEU A 277 -20.68 -14.85 16.32
C LEU A 277 -21.86 -15.80 16.10
N ALA A 278 -22.11 -16.19 14.83
CA ALA A 278 -23.17 -17.14 14.49
C ALA A 278 -22.94 -18.52 15.17
N PHE A 279 -21.73 -19.03 15.17
CA PHE A 279 -21.39 -20.26 15.89
C PHE A 279 -21.59 -20.12 17.39
N THR A 280 -21.22 -18.98 17.97
CA THR A 280 -21.43 -18.69 19.39
C THR A 280 -22.92 -18.68 19.73
N ALA A 281 -23.78 -18.11 18.89
CA ALA A 281 -25.22 -18.07 19.08
C ALA A 281 -25.88 -19.48 19.08
N HIS A 282 -25.24 -20.46 18.42
CA HIS A 282 -25.78 -21.82 18.27
C HIS A 282 -25.02 -22.90 19.06
N SER A 283 -24.13 -22.52 19.98
CA SER A 283 -23.34 -23.46 20.78
C SER A 283 -23.11 -22.98 22.20
N ASP A 284 -22.60 -23.88 23.09
CA ASP A 284 -22.14 -23.51 24.42
C ASP A 284 -20.66 -23.09 24.44
N ALA A 285 -20.10 -22.68 23.30
CA ALA A 285 -18.74 -22.19 23.23
C ALA A 285 -18.70 -20.68 23.50
N LEU A 286 -17.63 -20.25 24.17
CA LEU A 286 -17.35 -18.85 24.44
C LEU A 286 -16.57 -18.23 23.30
N LEU A 287 -16.80 -16.94 23.04
CA LEU A 287 -16.04 -16.14 22.09
C LEU A 287 -15.48 -14.90 22.78
N THR A 288 -14.18 -14.68 22.67
CA THR A 288 -13.52 -13.47 23.22
C THR A 288 -13.26 -12.48 22.09
N LEU A 289 -13.76 -11.25 22.25
CA LEU A 289 -13.64 -10.15 21.30
C LEU A 289 -13.26 -8.85 22.02
N PRO A 290 -12.76 -7.85 21.28
CA PRO A 290 -12.73 -6.46 21.74
C PRO A 290 -14.14 -6.00 22.18
N ALA A 291 -14.21 -5.23 23.28
CA ALA A 291 -15.47 -4.91 23.96
C ALA A 291 -16.44 -4.11 23.07
N HIS A 292 -15.94 -3.15 22.27
CA HIS A 292 -16.80 -2.38 21.36
C HIS A 292 -17.42 -3.26 20.26
N MET A 293 -16.65 -4.24 19.72
CA MET A 293 -17.19 -5.20 18.73
C MET A 293 -18.28 -6.06 19.38
N ALA A 294 -18.02 -6.54 20.62
CA ALA A 294 -19.02 -7.26 21.38
C ALA A 294 -20.28 -6.42 21.60
N ALA A 295 -20.14 -5.16 22.02
CA ALA A 295 -21.27 -4.27 22.25
C ALA A 295 -22.07 -3.94 20.97
N SER A 296 -21.38 -3.80 19.84
CA SER A 296 -22.02 -3.49 18.54
C SER A 296 -22.74 -4.71 17.95
N LEU A 297 -22.15 -5.90 18.01
CA LEU A 297 -22.60 -7.06 17.24
C LEU A 297 -23.47 -8.05 18.05
N ALA A 298 -23.26 -8.15 19.38
CA ALA A 298 -23.98 -9.10 20.20
C ALA A 298 -25.52 -8.92 20.22
N PRO A 299 -26.09 -7.68 20.17
CA PRO A 299 -27.52 -7.49 20.21
C PRO A 299 -28.26 -8.13 19.03
N SER A 300 -27.71 -8.06 17.83
CA SER A 300 -28.33 -8.59 16.60
C SER A 300 -28.49 -10.11 16.63
N LEU A 301 -27.64 -10.80 17.39
CA LEU A 301 -27.63 -12.28 17.53
C LEU A 301 -28.11 -12.72 18.91
N ASN A 302 -28.65 -11.82 19.72
CA ASN A 302 -29.12 -12.12 21.08
C ASN A 302 -28.06 -12.81 21.95
N LEU A 303 -26.79 -12.36 21.84
CA LEU A 303 -25.67 -12.83 22.63
C LEU A 303 -25.55 -12.07 23.95
N VAL A 304 -25.04 -12.74 24.97
CA VAL A 304 -24.76 -12.18 26.29
C VAL A 304 -23.30 -11.78 26.37
N ILE A 305 -23.03 -10.56 26.82
CA ILE A 305 -21.69 -10.03 27.05
C ILE A 305 -21.34 -10.18 28.52
N LYS A 306 -20.15 -10.73 28.80
CA LYS A 306 -19.57 -10.83 30.15
C LYS A 306 -18.20 -10.17 30.18
N PRO A 307 -17.81 -9.61 31.33
CA PRO A 307 -16.41 -9.22 31.54
C PRO A 307 -15.48 -10.42 31.35
N LEU A 308 -14.34 -10.21 30.75
CA LEU A 308 -13.32 -11.26 30.64
C LEU A 308 -12.66 -11.46 32.01
N PRO A 309 -12.51 -12.71 32.53
CA PRO A 309 -11.90 -12.97 33.83
C PRO A 309 -10.34 -12.99 33.74
N LEU A 310 -9.77 -12.14 32.90
CA LEU A 310 -8.32 -11.96 32.66
C LEU A 310 -8.02 -10.48 32.59
N ILE A 311 -6.88 -10.10 33.12
CA ILE A 311 -6.32 -8.74 32.92
C ILE A 311 -5.44 -8.81 31.71
N LEU A 312 -5.87 -8.16 30.64
CA LEU A 312 -5.12 -8.08 29.38
C LEU A 312 -4.74 -6.64 29.06
N THR A 313 -3.67 -6.48 28.32
CA THR A 313 -3.37 -5.19 27.69
C THR A 313 -4.50 -4.85 26.71
N PRO A 314 -5.00 -3.59 26.71
CA PRO A 314 -5.98 -3.16 25.73
C PRO A 314 -5.50 -3.38 24.30
N VAL A 315 -6.41 -3.76 23.42
CA VAL A 315 -6.15 -3.88 21.99
C VAL A 315 -5.77 -2.53 21.42
N GLN A 316 -4.70 -2.45 20.66
CA GLN A 316 -4.27 -1.22 20.01
C GLN A 316 -4.57 -1.29 18.51
N TYR A 317 -5.28 -0.30 17.99
CA TYR A 317 -5.63 -0.19 16.58
C TYR A 317 -4.76 0.84 15.89
N TYR A 318 -4.21 0.47 14.74
CA TYR A 318 -3.30 1.32 13.97
C TYR A 318 -3.75 1.44 12.52
N LEU A 319 -3.54 2.64 11.96
CA LEU A 319 -3.42 2.83 10.52
C LEU A 319 -1.94 2.89 10.18
N LEU A 320 -1.48 1.97 9.33
CA LEU A 320 -0.08 1.78 8.97
C LEU A 320 0.16 2.13 7.51
N TRP A 321 1.35 2.62 7.19
CA TRP A 321 1.80 2.83 5.80
C TRP A 321 3.32 2.82 5.71
N HIS A 322 3.84 2.49 4.53
CA HIS A 322 5.29 2.43 4.32
C HIS A 322 5.89 3.86 4.20
N ARG A 323 7.12 4.04 4.73
CA ARG A 323 7.88 5.31 4.67
C ARG A 323 7.97 5.90 3.25
N ARG A 324 8.09 5.06 2.22
CA ARG A 324 8.16 5.47 0.80
C ARG A 324 6.96 6.29 0.32
N THR A 325 5.77 6.09 0.90
CA THR A 325 4.52 6.77 0.51
C THR A 325 4.18 7.97 1.40
N GLN A 326 5.07 8.29 2.37
CA GLN A 326 4.84 9.35 3.35
C GLN A 326 4.51 10.71 2.71
N HIS A 327 5.20 11.04 1.61
CA HIS A 327 5.09 12.33 0.94
C HIS A 327 4.26 12.29 -0.35
N ASP A 328 3.69 11.14 -0.71
CA ASP A 328 2.80 11.01 -1.85
C ASP A 328 1.47 11.74 -1.58
N PRO A 329 1.08 12.74 -2.40
CA PRO A 329 -0.10 13.56 -2.13
C PRO A 329 -1.42 12.77 -2.19
N ALA A 330 -1.56 11.83 -3.13
CA ALA A 330 -2.76 10.98 -3.26
C ALA A 330 -2.89 10.03 -2.07
N HIS A 331 -1.77 9.42 -1.68
CA HIS A 331 -1.70 8.56 -0.51
C HIS A 331 -2.04 9.32 0.77
N ARG A 332 -1.49 10.56 0.93
CA ARG A 332 -1.78 11.41 2.09
C ARG A 332 -3.28 11.75 2.17
N PHE A 333 -3.88 12.12 1.05
CA PHE A 333 -5.32 12.41 1.00
C PHE A 333 -6.14 11.20 1.45
N LEU A 334 -5.91 10.01 0.90
CA LEU A 334 -6.64 8.80 1.25
C LEU A 334 -6.40 8.40 2.72
N ARG A 335 -5.16 8.49 3.18
CA ARG A 335 -4.78 8.19 4.56
C ARG A 335 -5.53 9.07 5.57
N GLU A 336 -5.63 10.36 5.31
CA GLU A 336 -6.37 11.29 6.19
C GLU A 336 -7.88 11.02 6.20
N ARG A 337 -8.44 10.58 5.07
CA ARG A 337 -9.86 10.18 4.99
C ARG A 337 -10.11 8.89 5.78
N LEU A 338 -9.27 7.88 5.59
CA LEU A 338 -9.34 6.63 6.35
C LEU A 338 -9.16 6.88 7.85
N PHE A 339 -8.17 7.68 8.22
CA PHE A 339 -7.92 7.99 9.62
C PHE A 339 -9.14 8.60 10.31
N ARG A 340 -9.78 9.61 9.70
CA ARG A 340 -10.97 10.26 10.26
C ARG A 340 -12.12 9.28 10.50
N VAL A 341 -12.38 8.41 9.54
CA VAL A 341 -13.47 7.43 9.66
C VAL A 341 -13.16 6.39 10.73
N LEU A 342 -11.91 5.93 10.80
CA LEU A 342 -11.49 5.01 11.84
C LEU A 342 -11.50 5.67 13.23
N GLU A 343 -11.04 6.91 13.37
CA GLU A 343 -11.02 7.67 14.62
C GLU A 343 -12.43 8.02 15.11
N SER A 344 -13.36 8.32 14.20
CA SER A 344 -14.76 8.62 14.56
C SER A 344 -15.63 7.38 14.79
N SER A 345 -15.07 6.20 14.58
CA SER A 345 -15.76 4.95 14.82
C SER A 345 -15.86 4.66 16.33
N PRO A 346 -16.73 3.76 16.78
CA PRO A 346 -16.80 3.34 18.18
C PRO A 346 -15.51 2.78 18.78
N PHE A 347 -14.45 2.64 17.96
CA PHE A 347 -13.11 2.18 18.39
C PHE A 347 -12.25 3.23 19.07
N SER A 348 -12.64 4.49 19.03
CA SER A 348 -11.76 5.60 19.40
C SER A 348 -11.89 6.03 20.86
N HIS A 349 -12.62 5.30 21.68
CA HIS A 349 -12.90 5.70 23.07
C HIS A 349 -12.47 4.67 24.09
#